data_7d67cc8bd4ed1ccd10bdaa538b1ba90b
#
_entry.id   7d67cc8bd4ed1ccd10bdaa538b1ba90b
#
_cell.length_a   1.000
_cell.length_b   1.000
_cell.length_c   1.000
_cell.angle_alpha   90.00
_cell.angle_beta   90.00
_cell.angle_gamma   90.00
#
_symmetry.space_group_name_H-M   'P 1'
#
loop_
_entity.id
_entity.type
_entity.pdbx_description
1 polymer ?
#
loop_
_entity_poly.entity_id
_entity_poly.type
_entity_poly.pdbx_seq_one_letter_code
_entity_poly.pdbx_strand_id
1 'polypeptide(L)'
;MAIVTMRQLLESGVHFGHQTRRWNPKMKRFILTERNGIYIIDLQQTIADIDIAFDFVKQTVAHGGTLLFVGTKKQAQEAVAEQAQRVGMPYVNHRWLGGMLTNFSTVATRLQRLKELEQIDFDDVASSGHTKKELLMMRREKDKLSRTLGGIRDMTKVPSAVWIVDPKKEHLAVSEARKLRIPIVAILDTNADPDEVDYRIPGNDDAIRAVALLTRVIADAVAEGLIARSDVRKGKGEETAAEPLAEWERELLEGEVKADEAAAEVAEESATKQA
;
A
#
# COMPACT_ATOMS: atom_id res chain seq x y z
N MET A 1 -20.67 -1.13 8.32
CA MET A 1 -20.78 -2.60 8.07
C MET A 1 -19.48 -3.22 8.50
N ALA A 2 -19.47 -4.40 9.13
CA ALA A 2 -18.21 -5.07 9.46
C ALA A 2 -17.46 -5.39 8.16
N ILE A 3 -16.19 -5.05 8.10
CA ILE A 3 -15.31 -5.23 6.94
C ILE A 3 -15.13 -6.71 6.62
N VAL A 4 -15.10 -7.54 7.68
CA VAL A 4 -15.00 -9.00 7.61
C VAL A 4 -16.03 -9.64 8.56
N THR A 5 -16.65 -10.72 8.13
CA THR A 5 -17.59 -11.46 8.97
C THR A 5 -16.88 -12.52 9.82
N MET A 6 -17.41 -12.80 11.00
CA MET A 6 -16.93 -13.89 11.89
C MET A 6 -16.84 -15.23 11.15
N ARG A 7 -17.78 -15.50 10.25
CA ARG A 7 -17.81 -16.72 9.44
C ARG A 7 -16.60 -16.83 8.51
N GLN A 8 -16.23 -15.74 7.83
CA GLN A 8 -15.05 -15.71 6.95
C GLN A 8 -13.75 -15.96 7.73
N LEU A 9 -13.63 -15.38 8.95
CA LEU A 9 -12.47 -15.61 9.82
C LEU A 9 -12.38 -17.07 10.27
N LEU A 10 -13.51 -17.70 10.62
CA LEU A 10 -13.55 -19.11 11.00
C LEU A 10 -13.20 -20.04 9.83
N GLU A 11 -13.78 -19.82 8.65
CA GLU A 11 -13.54 -20.63 7.44
C GLU A 11 -12.09 -20.53 6.94
N SER A 12 -11.45 -19.37 7.12
CA SER A 12 -10.03 -19.17 6.77
C SER A 12 -9.05 -19.69 7.84
N GLY A 13 -9.54 -20.04 9.03
CA GLY A 13 -8.72 -20.58 10.12
C GLY A 13 -7.88 -19.54 10.86
N VAL A 14 -8.30 -18.28 10.90
CA VAL A 14 -7.64 -17.18 11.62
C VAL A 14 -7.59 -17.43 13.13
N HIS A 15 -8.57 -18.17 13.66
CA HIS A 15 -8.69 -18.46 15.10
C HIS A 15 -7.66 -19.46 15.66
N PHE A 16 -6.93 -20.17 14.81
CA PHE A 16 -5.90 -21.09 15.29
C PHE A 16 -4.62 -20.36 15.62
N GLY A 17 -4.12 -20.56 16.83
CA GLY A 17 -2.80 -20.10 17.24
C GLY A 17 -1.76 -21.21 17.25
N HIS A 18 -0.63 -20.97 17.86
CA HIS A 18 0.46 -21.92 18.02
C HIS A 18 0.23 -22.88 19.20
N GLN A 19 1.08 -23.89 19.28
CA GLN A 19 1.13 -24.83 20.42
C GLN A 19 1.39 -24.09 21.73
N THR A 20 0.79 -24.57 22.82
CA THR A 20 0.85 -23.95 24.15
C THR A 20 2.27 -23.69 24.68
N ARG A 21 3.25 -24.53 24.33
CA ARG A 21 4.65 -24.32 24.73
C ARG A 21 5.40 -23.21 24.02
N ARG A 22 4.84 -22.67 22.89
CA ARG A 22 5.49 -21.63 22.07
C ARG A 22 4.89 -20.25 22.25
N TRP A 23 3.95 -20.10 23.13
CA TRP A 23 3.21 -18.87 23.30
C TRP A 23 4.01 -17.77 24.03
N ASN A 24 3.56 -16.54 23.84
CA ASN A 24 4.03 -15.40 24.62
C ASN A 24 2.98 -15.06 25.69
N PRO A 25 3.34 -14.99 26.99
CA PRO A 25 2.40 -14.66 28.07
C PRO A 25 1.65 -13.33 27.86
N LYS A 26 2.23 -12.35 27.18
CA LYS A 26 1.60 -11.07 26.87
C LYS A 26 0.38 -11.23 25.93
N MET A 27 0.33 -12.31 25.15
CA MET A 27 -0.79 -12.64 24.26
C MET A 27 -1.99 -13.22 25.00
N LYS A 28 -1.91 -13.47 26.30
CA LYS A 28 -3.00 -14.04 27.11
C LYS A 28 -4.34 -13.35 26.92
N ARG A 29 -4.33 -12.04 26.75
CA ARG A 29 -5.55 -11.22 26.57
C ARG A 29 -6.31 -11.47 25.26
N PHE A 30 -5.64 -12.03 24.25
CA PHE A 30 -6.21 -12.34 22.94
C PHE A 30 -6.57 -13.81 22.76
N ILE A 31 -6.32 -14.63 23.78
CA ILE A 31 -6.57 -16.07 23.77
C ILE A 31 -7.91 -16.34 24.43
N LEU A 32 -8.83 -16.98 23.69
CA LEU A 32 -10.12 -17.39 24.18
C LEU A 32 -10.05 -18.66 25.03
N THR A 33 -9.37 -19.68 24.51
CA THR A 33 -9.27 -21.02 25.16
C THR A 33 -8.11 -21.81 24.58
N GLU A 34 -7.87 -23.00 25.19
CA GLU A 34 -6.97 -24.00 24.66
C GLU A 34 -7.76 -25.25 24.24
N ARG A 35 -7.39 -25.82 23.10
CA ARG A 35 -7.96 -27.09 22.63
C ARG A 35 -6.88 -27.94 21.96
N ASN A 36 -6.74 -29.18 22.42
CA ASN A 36 -5.77 -30.15 21.91
C ASN A 36 -4.31 -29.65 21.89
N GLY A 37 -3.90 -28.86 22.92
CA GLY A 37 -2.55 -28.32 23.01
C GLY A 37 -2.27 -27.13 22.06
N ILE A 38 -3.33 -26.55 21.47
CA ILE A 38 -3.26 -25.36 20.57
C ILE A 38 -4.13 -24.27 21.19
N TYR A 39 -3.64 -23.04 21.19
CA TYR A 39 -4.42 -21.89 21.62
C TYR A 39 -5.42 -21.47 20.53
N ILE A 40 -6.60 -21.07 20.96
CA ILE A 40 -7.64 -20.49 20.10
C ILE A 40 -7.71 -18.99 20.38
N ILE A 41 -7.58 -18.20 19.33
CA ILE A 41 -7.62 -16.73 19.38
C ILE A 41 -9.06 -16.26 19.45
N ASP A 42 -9.32 -15.20 20.20
CA ASP A 42 -10.63 -14.56 20.30
C ASP A 42 -10.92 -13.71 19.07
N LEU A 43 -11.77 -14.21 18.20
CA LEU A 43 -12.14 -13.52 16.95
C LEU A 43 -13.00 -12.27 17.17
N GLN A 44 -13.65 -12.10 18.32
CA GLN A 44 -14.39 -10.85 18.60
C GLN A 44 -13.43 -9.67 18.73
N GLN A 45 -12.32 -9.87 19.44
CA GLN A 45 -11.25 -8.89 19.54
C GLN A 45 -10.57 -8.69 18.18
N THR A 46 -10.34 -9.78 17.42
CA THR A 46 -9.74 -9.69 16.09
C THR A 46 -10.57 -8.79 15.15
N ILE A 47 -11.90 -8.89 15.15
CA ILE A 47 -12.77 -8.03 14.32
C ILE A 47 -12.62 -6.57 14.73
N ALA A 48 -12.68 -6.26 16.02
CA ALA A 48 -12.52 -4.89 16.51
C ALA A 48 -11.15 -4.29 16.13
N ASP A 49 -10.09 -5.08 16.28
CA ASP A 49 -8.73 -4.67 15.94
C ASP A 49 -8.53 -4.53 14.41
N ILE A 50 -9.22 -5.34 13.59
CA ILE A 50 -9.26 -5.19 12.13
C ILE A 50 -9.89 -3.85 11.75
N ASP A 51 -11.04 -3.49 12.34
CA ASP A 51 -11.73 -2.24 12.05
C ASP A 51 -10.83 -1.03 12.36
N ILE A 52 -10.13 -1.04 13.51
CA ILE A 52 -9.17 0.01 13.91
C ILE A 52 -8.00 0.10 12.93
N ALA A 53 -7.41 -1.05 12.55
CA ALA A 53 -6.29 -1.11 11.62
C ALA A 53 -6.70 -0.65 10.21
N PHE A 54 -7.89 -1.02 9.76
CA PHE A 54 -8.46 -0.62 8.48
C PHE A 54 -8.61 0.90 8.39
N ASP A 55 -9.24 1.52 9.39
CA ASP A 55 -9.44 2.96 9.42
C ASP A 55 -8.12 3.73 9.45
N PHE A 56 -7.14 3.25 10.21
CA PHE A 56 -5.80 3.83 10.25
C PHE A 56 -5.13 3.79 8.88
N VAL A 57 -5.13 2.63 8.21
CA VAL A 57 -4.50 2.46 6.89
C VAL A 57 -5.20 3.32 5.85
N LYS A 58 -6.53 3.31 5.82
CA LYS A 58 -7.36 4.14 4.93
C LYS A 58 -7.02 5.63 5.08
N GLN A 59 -7.00 6.15 6.31
CA GLN A 59 -6.66 7.54 6.58
C GLN A 59 -5.23 7.88 6.17
N THR A 60 -4.25 7.02 6.50
CA THR A 60 -2.85 7.21 6.13
C THR A 60 -2.68 7.34 4.62
N VAL A 61 -3.34 6.48 3.84
CA VAL A 61 -3.27 6.51 2.37
C VAL A 61 -4.04 7.69 1.79
N ALA A 62 -5.21 8.05 2.35
CA ALA A 62 -5.97 9.22 1.93
C ALA A 62 -5.15 10.51 2.06
N HIS A 63 -4.32 10.64 3.09
CA HIS A 63 -3.37 11.75 3.26
C HIS A 63 -2.11 11.65 2.38
N GLY A 64 -2.04 10.68 1.47
CA GLY A 64 -0.92 10.52 0.55
C GLY A 64 0.23 9.69 1.09
N GLY A 65 0.04 9.00 2.21
CA GLY A 65 0.99 8.03 2.75
C GLY A 65 1.11 6.78 1.88
N THR A 66 2.22 6.06 2.05
CA THR A 66 2.51 4.79 1.36
C THR A 66 2.61 3.69 2.42
N LEU A 67 1.98 2.55 2.17
CA LEU A 67 2.06 1.36 3.00
C LEU A 67 3.04 0.36 2.37
N LEU A 68 4.02 -0.11 3.14
CA LEU A 68 4.93 -1.18 2.72
C LEU A 68 4.42 -2.53 3.24
N PHE A 69 4.19 -3.48 2.33
CA PHE A 69 3.79 -4.83 2.69
C PHE A 69 5.01 -5.73 2.90
N VAL A 70 5.09 -6.40 4.05
CA VAL A 70 6.21 -7.28 4.42
C VAL A 70 5.71 -8.65 4.83
N GLY A 71 6.21 -9.69 4.15
CA GLY A 71 5.88 -11.08 4.49
C GLY A 71 6.80 -12.05 3.78
N THR A 72 7.89 -12.45 4.45
CA THR A 72 8.88 -13.38 3.88
C THR A 72 8.58 -14.85 4.20
N LYS A 73 7.52 -15.11 4.98
CA LYS A 73 7.04 -16.46 5.27
C LYS A 73 6.48 -17.09 4.00
N LYS A 74 6.81 -18.36 3.72
CA LYS A 74 6.35 -19.04 2.49
C LYS A 74 4.84 -18.95 2.28
N GLN A 75 4.07 -19.00 3.36
CA GLN A 75 2.61 -18.90 3.35
C GLN A 75 2.11 -17.48 3.00
N ALA A 76 2.96 -16.46 3.18
CA ALA A 76 2.60 -15.05 2.96
C ALA A 76 3.12 -14.49 1.64
N GLN A 77 4.18 -15.08 1.06
CA GLN A 77 4.90 -14.53 -0.08
C GLN A 77 4.03 -14.18 -1.27
N GLU A 78 3.13 -15.08 -1.64
CA GLU A 78 2.24 -14.92 -2.80
C GLU A 78 1.12 -13.92 -2.50
N ALA A 79 0.44 -14.09 -1.36
CA ALA A 79 -0.65 -13.20 -0.96
C ALA A 79 -0.18 -11.74 -0.79
N VAL A 80 0.99 -11.53 -0.19
CA VAL A 80 1.58 -10.20 -0.02
C VAL A 80 1.90 -9.57 -1.37
N ALA A 81 2.52 -10.32 -2.29
CA ALA A 81 2.87 -9.81 -3.62
C ALA A 81 1.61 -9.46 -4.44
N GLU A 82 0.64 -10.38 -4.50
CA GLU A 82 -0.61 -10.20 -5.24
C GLU A 82 -1.39 -8.98 -4.75
N GLN A 83 -1.63 -8.89 -3.44
CA GLN A 83 -2.43 -7.81 -2.88
C GLN A 83 -1.73 -6.46 -2.95
N ALA A 84 -0.41 -6.40 -2.72
CA ALA A 84 0.34 -5.16 -2.86
C ALA A 84 0.37 -4.66 -4.31
N GLN A 85 0.55 -5.56 -5.28
CA GLN A 85 0.49 -5.22 -6.72
C GLN A 85 -0.89 -4.73 -7.13
N ARG A 86 -1.95 -5.36 -6.63
CA ARG A 86 -3.35 -4.93 -6.88
C ARG A 86 -3.60 -3.47 -6.54
N VAL A 87 -2.99 -2.99 -5.45
CA VAL A 87 -3.18 -1.61 -4.96
C VAL A 87 -2.00 -0.68 -5.28
N GLY A 88 -1.02 -1.14 -6.05
CA GLY A 88 0.15 -0.33 -6.45
C GLY A 88 1.05 0.09 -5.29
N MET A 89 1.12 -0.71 -4.22
CA MET A 89 1.96 -0.44 -3.05
C MET A 89 3.24 -1.28 -3.06
N PRO A 90 4.33 -0.78 -2.47
CA PRO A 90 5.58 -1.52 -2.38
C PRO A 90 5.45 -2.75 -1.46
N TYR A 91 6.23 -3.79 -1.74
CA TYR A 91 6.25 -5.01 -0.94
C TYR A 91 7.60 -5.69 -0.86
N VAL A 92 7.81 -6.48 0.18
CA VAL A 92 8.97 -7.34 0.40
C VAL A 92 8.46 -8.74 0.77
N ASN A 93 8.62 -9.70 -0.15
CA ASN A 93 8.09 -11.06 0.01
C ASN A 93 9.15 -12.16 0.06
N HIS A 94 10.44 -11.86 -0.20
CA HIS A 94 11.47 -12.89 -0.17
C HIS A 94 12.33 -12.84 1.08
N ARG A 95 13.06 -11.76 1.28
CA ARG A 95 13.96 -11.59 2.42
C ARG A 95 14.10 -10.12 2.76
N TRP A 96 13.93 -9.80 4.03
CA TRP A 96 14.27 -8.47 4.53
C TRP A 96 15.80 -8.31 4.58
N LEU A 97 16.30 -7.27 3.94
CA LEU A 97 17.72 -6.91 4.02
C LEU A 97 17.90 -5.88 5.13
N GLY A 98 18.90 -6.09 5.99
CA GLY A 98 19.17 -5.10 7.05
C GLY A 98 19.48 -3.72 6.46
N GLY A 99 18.85 -2.67 7.01
CA GLY A 99 19.00 -1.30 6.54
C GLY A 99 18.02 -0.88 5.45
N MET A 100 16.99 -1.69 5.12
CA MET A 100 16.03 -1.34 4.07
C MET A 100 15.27 -0.05 4.35
N LEU A 101 15.02 0.27 5.60
CA LEU A 101 14.38 1.53 6.02
C LEU A 101 15.42 2.50 6.59
N THR A 102 16.29 2.03 7.49
CA THR A 102 17.25 2.88 8.21
C THR A 102 18.41 3.37 7.34
N ASN A 103 18.75 2.66 6.27
CA ASN A 103 19.77 3.05 5.29
C ASN A 103 19.20 3.07 3.87
N PHE A 104 18.07 3.75 3.70
CA PHE A 104 17.35 3.78 2.43
C PHE A 104 18.18 4.39 1.28
N SER A 105 19.11 5.30 1.55
CA SER A 105 20.01 5.87 0.54
C SER A 105 20.84 4.80 -0.18
N THR A 106 21.41 3.85 0.58
CA THR A 106 22.14 2.71 0.00
C THR A 106 21.21 1.77 -0.78
N VAL A 107 19.99 1.56 -0.29
CA VAL A 107 18.98 0.75 -1.01
C VAL A 107 18.61 1.44 -2.32
N ALA A 108 18.39 2.76 -2.33
CA ALA A 108 18.09 3.54 -3.52
C ALA A 108 19.20 3.41 -4.60
N THR A 109 20.46 3.40 -4.21
CA THR A 109 21.57 3.13 -5.15
C THR A 109 21.47 1.73 -5.76
N ARG A 110 21.06 0.71 -4.98
CA ARG A 110 20.83 -0.64 -5.50
C ARG A 110 19.61 -0.73 -6.41
N LEU A 111 18.55 0.02 -6.11
CA LEU A 111 17.38 0.14 -6.99
C LEU A 111 17.74 0.82 -8.31
N GLN A 112 18.57 1.86 -8.27
CA GLN A 112 19.09 2.49 -9.48
C GLN A 112 19.90 1.49 -10.32
N ARG A 113 20.77 0.70 -9.68
CA ARG A 113 21.52 -0.36 -10.36
C ARG A 113 20.62 -1.41 -10.99
N LEU A 114 19.52 -1.79 -10.33
CA LEU A 114 18.52 -2.71 -10.91
C LEU A 114 17.91 -2.11 -12.18
N LYS A 115 17.53 -0.83 -12.17
CA LYS A 115 16.97 -0.12 -13.34
C LYS A 115 17.96 -0.06 -14.51
N GLU A 116 19.23 0.17 -14.23
CA GLU A 116 20.32 0.12 -15.24
C GLU A 116 20.43 -1.27 -15.87
N LEU A 117 20.44 -2.32 -15.03
CA LEU A 117 20.54 -3.70 -15.53
C LEU A 117 19.30 -4.13 -16.32
N GLU A 118 18.15 -3.54 -16.08
CA GLU A 118 16.93 -3.82 -16.85
C GLU A 118 16.95 -3.22 -18.26
N GLN A 119 17.73 -2.17 -18.47
CA GLN A 119 17.89 -1.52 -19.77
C GLN A 119 18.86 -2.26 -20.71
N ILE A 120 19.67 -3.19 -20.15
CA ILE A 120 20.65 -3.96 -20.93
C ILE A 120 19.95 -5.12 -21.63
N ASP A 121 20.13 -5.23 -22.94
CA ASP A 121 19.77 -6.43 -23.69
C ASP A 121 20.85 -7.50 -23.49
N PHE A 122 20.47 -8.59 -22.83
CA PHE A 122 21.37 -9.69 -22.51
C PHE A 122 21.52 -10.72 -23.65
N ASP A 123 20.69 -10.66 -24.67
CA ASP A 123 20.69 -11.61 -25.78
C ASP A 123 21.55 -11.09 -26.95
N ASP A 124 21.73 -9.76 -27.08
CA ASP A 124 22.58 -9.16 -28.09
C ASP A 124 23.98 -8.79 -27.55
N VAL A 125 24.94 -9.68 -27.80
CA VAL A 125 26.35 -9.49 -27.40
C VAL A 125 27.05 -8.43 -28.25
N ALA A 126 26.61 -8.24 -29.51
CA ALA A 126 27.29 -7.34 -30.44
C ALA A 126 27.04 -5.89 -30.14
N SER A 127 25.80 -5.54 -29.72
CA SER A 127 25.41 -4.17 -29.43
C SER A 127 25.75 -3.74 -28.00
N SER A 128 25.86 -4.72 -27.07
CA SER A 128 26.06 -4.43 -25.64
C SER A 128 27.48 -3.96 -25.28
N GLY A 129 28.48 -4.21 -26.14
CA GLY A 129 29.89 -3.91 -25.84
C GLY A 129 30.50 -4.74 -24.70
N HIS A 130 29.80 -5.77 -24.23
CA HIS A 130 30.23 -6.65 -23.14
C HIS A 130 30.53 -8.06 -23.63
N THR A 131 31.41 -8.75 -22.92
CA THR A 131 31.69 -10.17 -23.21
C THR A 131 30.52 -11.04 -22.73
N LYS A 132 30.34 -12.23 -23.36
CA LYS A 132 29.31 -13.21 -22.93
C LYS A 132 29.38 -13.56 -21.43
N LYS A 133 30.58 -13.61 -20.87
CA LYS A 133 30.79 -13.88 -19.43
C LYS A 133 30.27 -12.74 -18.57
N GLU A 134 30.52 -11.51 -18.94
CA GLU A 134 30.04 -10.32 -18.23
C GLU A 134 28.54 -10.20 -18.29
N LEU A 135 27.93 -10.41 -19.47
CA LEU A 135 26.47 -10.41 -19.61
C LEU A 135 25.82 -11.48 -18.73
N LEU A 136 26.39 -12.68 -18.65
CA LEU A 136 25.89 -13.72 -17.77
C LEU A 136 25.99 -13.32 -16.27
N MET A 137 27.08 -12.66 -15.87
CA MET A 137 27.23 -12.17 -14.50
C MET A 137 26.24 -11.06 -14.19
N MET A 138 26.03 -10.11 -15.10
CA MET A 138 25.05 -9.04 -14.98
C MET A 138 23.63 -9.57 -14.94
N ARG A 139 23.28 -10.56 -15.74
CA ARG A 139 21.99 -11.24 -15.71
C ARG A 139 21.73 -11.88 -14.34
N ARG A 140 22.71 -12.58 -13.79
CA ARG A 140 22.60 -13.15 -12.43
C ARG A 140 22.47 -12.10 -11.34
N GLU A 141 23.14 -10.97 -11.49
CA GLU A 141 23.00 -9.81 -10.59
C GLU A 141 21.59 -9.23 -10.69
N LYS A 142 21.07 -9.00 -11.90
CA LYS A 142 19.70 -8.54 -12.15
C LYS A 142 18.68 -9.48 -11.50
N ASP A 143 18.77 -10.78 -11.75
CA ASP A 143 17.84 -11.78 -11.21
C ASP A 143 17.84 -11.77 -9.66
N LYS A 144 19.03 -11.66 -9.06
CA LYS A 144 19.17 -11.55 -7.60
C LYS A 144 18.55 -10.26 -7.05
N LEU A 145 18.81 -9.11 -7.67
CA LEU A 145 18.26 -7.82 -7.24
C LEU A 145 16.75 -7.76 -7.47
N SER A 146 16.26 -8.21 -8.62
CA SER A 146 14.83 -8.27 -8.93
C SER A 146 14.07 -9.13 -7.92
N ARG A 147 14.63 -10.27 -7.54
CA ARG A 147 14.03 -11.16 -6.55
C ARG A 147 13.96 -10.56 -5.16
N THR A 148 14.94 -9.75 -4.75
CA THR A 148 15.02 -9.22 -3.38
C THR A 148 14.45 -7.83 -3.23
N LEU A 149 14.55 -6.98 -4.25
CA LEU A 149 14.18 -5.57 -4.23
C LEU A 149 13.10 -5.21 -5.25
N GLY A 150 12.69 -6.15 -6.12
CA GLY A 150 11.73 -5.89 -7.19
C GLY A 150 10.40 -5.31 -6.69
N GLY A 151 9.92 -5.75 -5.52
CA GLY A 151 8.68 -5.22 -4.94
C GLY A 151 8.75 -3.79 -4.40
N ILE A 152 9.95 -3.25 -4.19
CA ILE A 152 10.17 -1.86 -3.74
C ILE A 152 10.81 -0.97 -4.82
N ARG A 153 10.86 -1.44 -6.06
CA ARG A 153 11.54 -0.83 -7.20
C ARG A 153 11.15 0.64 -7.43
N ASP A 154 9.88 0.98 -7.23
CA ASP A 154 9.35 2.31 -7.48
C ASP A 154 9.25 3.17 -6.21
N MET A 155 9.75 2.66 -5.10
CA MET A 155 9.77 3.38 -3.84
C MET A 155 10.86 4.47 -3.85
N THR A 156 10.44 5.73 -3.71
CA THR A 156 11.33 6.89 -3.71
C THR A 156 11.65 7.45 -2.32
N LYS A 157 10.80 7.12 -1.35
CA LYS A 157 10.92 7.57 0.04
C LYS A 157 10.52 6.45 1.01
N VAL A 158 10.91 6.60 2.25
CA VAL A 158 10.52 5.70 3.34
C VAL A 158 8.99 5.68 3.49
N PRO A 159 8.37 4.51 3.70
CA PRO A 159 6.91 4.37 3.80
C PRO A 159 6.35 5.05 5.06
N SER A 160 5.08 5.44 5.00
CA SER A 160 4.38 6.09 6.11
C SER A 160 3.86 5.08 7.14
N ALA A 161 3.66 3.84 6.75
CA ALA A 161 3.28 2.71 7.62
C ALA A 161 3.77 1.40 7.02
N VAL A 162 3.86 0.35 7.84
CA VAL A 162 4.30 -0.98 7.42
C VAL A 162 3.26 -2.02 7.83
N TRP A 163 2.87 -2.90 6.88
CA TRP A 163 2.10 -4.11 7.14
C TRP A 163 3.04 -5.29 7.27
N ILE A 164 3.01 -6.01 8.40
CA ILE A 164 3.93 -7.12 8.67
C ILE A 164 3.15 -8.41 8.96
N VAL A 165 3.50 -9.48 8.26
CA VAL A 165 3.05 -10.85 8.56
C VAL A 165 4.14 -11.55 9.37
N ASP A 166 3.80 -11.99 10.58
CA ASP A 166 4.72 -12.62 11.56
C ASP A 166 5.87 -11.68 12.00
N PRO A 167 5.60 -10.72 12.91
CA PRO A 167 6.63 -9.79 13.41
C PRO A 167 7.79 -10.51 14.14
N LYS A 168 7.59 -11.71 14.69
CA LYS A 168 8.65 -12.48 15.31
C LYS A 168 9.69 -12.95 14.31
N LYS A 169 9.28 -13.31 13.10
CA LYS A 169 10.18 -13.65 12.01
C LYS A 169 10.81 -12.41 11.40
N GLU A 170 10.03 -11.37 11.21
CA GLU A 170 10.45 -10.11 10.60
C GLU A 170 10.98 -9.09 11.63
N HIS A 171 11.62 -9.57 12.72
CA HIS A 171 12.12 -8.73 13.81
C HIS A 171 13.07 -7.60 13.36
N LEU A 172 13.78 -7.78 12.25
CA LEU A 172 14.61 -6.73 11.67
C LEU A 172 13.75 -5.58 11.11
N ALA A 173 12.69 -5.91 10.37
CA ALA A 173 11.75 -4.92 9.84
C ALA A 173 11.06 -4.15 10.97
N VAL A 174 10.60 -4.86 12.02
CA VAL A 174 10.02 -4.26 13.23
C VAL A 174 11.01 -3.31 13.91
N SER A 175 12.25 -3.75 14.12
CA SER A 175 13.27 -2.93 14.77
C SER A 175 13.60 -1.66 13.98
N GLU A 176 13.67 -1.75 12.65
CA GLU A 176 13.95 -0.60 11.79
C GLU A 176 12.78 0.36 11.72
N ALA A 177 11.55 -0.14 11.60
CA ALA A 177 10.34 0.68 11.61
C ALA A 177 10.21 1.46 12.92
N ARG A 178 10.42 0.80 14.07
CA ARG A 178 10.40 1.44 15.39
C ARG A 178 11.48 2.51 15.55
N LYS A 179 12.70 2.29 15.05
CA LYS A 179 13.77 3.29 15.07
C LYS A 179 13.37 4.57 14.32
N LEU A 180 12.65 4.41 13.22
CA LEU A 180 12.17 5.54 12.41
C LEU A 180 10.80 6.06 12.84
N ARG A 181 10.20 5.49 13.90
CA ARG A 181 8.85 5.82 14.40
C ARG A 181 7.78 5.67 13.32
N ILE A 182 7.93 4.65 12.47
CA ILE A 182 6.95 4.29 11.46
C ILE A 182 5.92 3.37 12.10
N PRO A 183 4.62 3.68 12.05
CA PRO A 183 3.57 2.83 12.58
C PRO A 183 3.57 1.44 11.96
N ILE A 184 3.44 0.41 12.80
CA ILE A 184 3.43 -0.99 12.41
C ILE A 184 2.03 -1.56 12.58
N VAL A 185 1.47 -2.07 11.49
CA VAL A 185 0.26 -2.89 11.47
C VAL A 185 0.69 -4.33 11.26
N ALA A 186 0.28 -5.28 12.10
CA ALA A 186 0.75 -6.65 11.93
C ALA A 186 -0.26 -7.72 12.35
N ILE A 187 -0.15 -8.90 11.73
CA ILE A 187 -0.79 -10.12 12.20
C ILE A 187 0.01 -10.64 13.39
N LEU A 188 -0.67 -10.85 14.51
CA LEU A 188 -0.08 -11.36 15.74
C LEU A 188 -0.62 -12.74 16.06
N ASP A 189 0.21 -13.76 15.89
CA ASP A 189 -0.09 -15.08 16.43
C ASP A 189 0.30 -15.16 17.92
N THR A 190 -0.08 -16.21 18.60
CA THR A 190 0.10 -16.41 20.05
C THR A 190 1.56 -16.42 20.52
N ASN A 191 2.53 -16.51 19.60
CA ASN A 191 3.98 -16.49 19.87
C ASN A 191 4.64 -15.10 19.72
N ALA A 192 3.89 -14.09 19.23
CA ALA A 192 4.38 -12.74 18.99
C ALA A 192 4.37 -11.86 20.25
N ASP A 193 5.09 -10.73 20.21
CA ASP A 193 5.02 -9.70 21.25
C ASP A 193 4.09 -8.56 20.82
N PRO A 194 2.94 -8.37 21.48
CA PRO A 194 1.99 -7.32 21.10
C PRO A 194 2.50 -5.90 21.39
N ASP A 195 3.53 -5.71 22.21
CA ASP A 195 4.07 -4.41 22.56
C ASP A 195 5.04 -3.86 21.51
N GLU A 196 5.40 -4.69 20.53
CA GLU A 196 6.26 -4.29 19.41
C GLU A 196 5.48 -3.66 18.25
N VAL A 197 4.14 -3.72 18.28
CA VAL A 197 3.25 -3.36 17.17
C VAL A 197 2.23 -2.33 17.63
N ASP A 198 1.97 -1.33 16.80
CA ASP A 198 1.02 -0.25 17.12
C ASP A 198 -0.42 -0.68 16.84
N TYR A 199 -0.68 -1.28 15.68
CA TYR A 199 -1.99 -1.78 15.26
C TYR A 199 -1.94 -3.31 15.13
N ARG A 200 -2.58 -3.98 16.07
CA ARG A 200 -2.50 -5.42 16.24
C ARG A 200 -3.70 -6.08 15.61
N ILE A 201 -3.48 -7.14 14.87
CA ILE A 201 -4.54 -8.01 14.39
C ILE A 201 -4.25 -9.42 14.89
N PRO A 202 -4.85 -9.86 16.01
CA PRO A 202 -4.65 -11.20 16.51
C PRO A 202 -5.16 -12.23 15.49
N GLY A 203 -4.31 -13.15 15.07
CA GLY A 203 -4.69 -14.11 14.05
C GLY A 203 -3.56 -15.06 13.66
N ASN A 204 -3.93 -16.10 12.93
CA ASN A 204 -3.03 -17.14 12.45
C ASN A 204 -2.14 -16.61 11.32
N ASP A 205 -0.84 -16.72 11.47
CA ASP A 205 0.16 -16.33 10.49
C ASP A 205 0.75 -17.52 9.70
N ASP A 206 0.33 -18.76 10.02
CA ASP A 206 0.77 -20.00 9.36
C ASP A 206 -0.18 -20.47 8.26
N ALA A 207 -1.46 -20.16 8.35
CA ALA A 207 -2.44 -20.61 7.39
C ALA A 207 -2.48 -19.66 6.17
N ILE A 208 -2.24 -20.19 4.97
CA ILE A 208 -2.24 -19.43 3.71
C ILE A 208 -3.56 -18.65 3.55
N ARG A 209 -4.71 -19.29 3.84
CA ARG A 209 -6.04 -18.65 3.73
C ARG A 209 -6.23 -17.51 4.72
N ALA A 210 -5.73 -17.65 5.95
CA ALA A 210 -5.82 -16.61 6.98
C ALA A 210 -4.98 -15.38 6.59
N VAL A 211 -3.73 -15.60 6.20
CA VAL A 211 -2.83 -14.54 5.74
C VAL A 211 -3.38 -13.85 4.50
N ALA A 212 -3.89 -14.60 3.52
CA ALA A 212 -4.49 -14.05 2.31
C ALA A 212 -5.71 -13.18 2.62
N LEU A 213 -6.62 -13.64 3.50
CA LEU A 213 -7.79 -12.87 3.91
C LEU A 213 -7.39 -11.56 4.60
N LEU A 214 -6.54 -11.63 5.62
CA LEU A 214 -6.13 -10.44 6.38
C LEU A 214 -5.33 -9.43 5.53
N THR A 215 -4.44 -9.93 4.68
CA THR A 215 -3.68 -9.07 3.76
C THR A 215 -4.60 -8.41 2.73
N ARG A 216 -5.61 -9.14 2.23
CA ARG A 216 -6.63 -8.58 1.34
C ARG A 216 -7.41 -7.45 2.00
N VAL A 217 -7.83 -7.63 3.25
CA VAL A 217 -8.57 -6.60 4.02
C VAL A 217 -7.75 -5.31 4.13
N ILE A 218 -6.47 -5.43 4.45
CA ILE A 218 -5.58 -4.26 4.51
C ILE A 218 -5.37 -3.63 3.12
N ALA A 219 -5.28 -4.43 2.07
CA ALA A 219 -5.22 -3.91 0.71
C ALA A 219 -6.53 -3.22 0.28
N ASP A 220 -7.69 -3.70 0.75
CA ASP A 220 -8.98 -3.03 0.52
C ASP A 220 -9.03 -1.67 1.24
N ALA A 221 -8.47 -1.55 2.46
CA ALA A 221 -8.31 -0.28 3.15
C ALA A 221 -7.44 0.71 2.35
N VAL A 222 -6.36 0.22 1.76
CA VAL A 222 -5.50 1.02 0.87
C VAL A 222 -6.28 1.49 -0.36
N ALA A 223 -7.06 0.60 -1.00
CA ALA A 223 -7.86 0.93 -2.17
C ALA A 223 -8.90 2.03 -1.85
N GLU A 224 -9.62 1.91 -0.72
CA GLU A 224 -10.55 2.96 -0.27
C GLU A 224 -9.84 4.28 0.03
N GLY A 225 -8.64 4.24 0.63
CA GLY A 225 -7.82 5.43 0.87
C GLY A 225 -7.38 6.13 -0.42
N LEU A 226 -7.03 5.36 -1.46
CA LEU A 226 -6.68 5.88 -2.79
C LEU A 226 -7.87 6.53 -3.48
N ILE A 227 -9.07 5.94 -3.37
CA ILE A 227 -10.32 6.52 -3.89
C ILE A 227 -10.60 7.85 -3.20
N ALA A 228 -10.61 7.88 -1.86
CA ALA A 228 -10.82 9.10 -1.08
C ALA A 228 -9.81 10.21 -1.45
N ARG A 229 -8.54 9.85 -1.68
CA ARG A 229 -7.52 10.79 -2.16
C ARG A 229 -7.81 11.35 -3.54
N SER A 230 -8.34 10.53 -4.47
CA SER A 230 -8.68 10.96 -5.82
C SER A 230 -9.84 11.94 -5.82
N ASP A 231 -10.84 11.70 -4.97
CA ASP A 231 -12.02 12.55 -4.85
C ASP A 231 -11.67 13.94 -4.26
N VAL A 232 -10.80 13.98 -3.24
CA VAL A 232 -10.27 15.25 -2.71
C VAL A 232 -9.48 16.03 -3.76
N ARG A 233 -8.73 15.35 -4.64
CA ARG A 233 -8.01 16.01 -5.73
C ARG A 233 -8.92 16.55 -6.80
N LYS A 234 -9.99 15.83 -7.15
CA LYS A 234 -11.00 16.30 -8.10
C LYS A 234 -11.74 17.51 -7.55
N GLY A 235 -12.23 17.47 -6.32
CA GLY A 235 -12.88 18.59 -5.66
C GLY A 235 -12.00 19.85 -5.59
N LYS A 236 -10.70 19.71 -5.29
CA LYS A 236 -9.76 20.84 -5.35
C LYS A 236 -9.47 21.32 -6.78
N GLY A 237 -9.54 20.43 -7.77
CA GLY A 237 -9.37 20.80 -9.19
C GLY A 237 -10.57 21.59 -9.72
N GLU A 238 -11.77 21.30 -9.24
CA GLU A 238 -12.97 22.07 -9.57
C GLU A 238 -13.01 23.41 -8.84
N GLU A 239 -12.55 23.51 -7.61
CA GLU A 239 -12.43 24.79 -6.89
C GLU A 239 -11.34 25.71 -7.49
N THR A 240 -10.26 25.17 -8.03
CA THR A 240 -9.22 25.96 -8.72
C THR A 240 -9.58 26.31 -10.19
N ALA A 241 -10.56 25.61 -10.78
CA ALA A 241 -11.13 25.97 -12.09
C ALA A 241 -12.23 27.03 -11.98
N ALA A 242 -12.71 27.32 -10.77
CA ALA A 242 -13.65 28.39 -10.46
C ALA A 242 -12.95 29.53 -9.71
N GLU A 243 -11.79 30.03 -10.19
CA GLU A 243 -11.38 31.37 -9.83
C GLU A 243 -12.47 32.33 -10.38
N PRO A 244 -13.09 33.18 -9.51
CA PRO A 244 -14.05 34.13 -10.04
C PRO A 244 -13.33 35.02 -11.08
N LEU A 245 -13.85 34.99 -12.29
CA LEU A 245 -13.41 35.88 -13.39
C LEU A 245 -13.16 37.26 -12.81
N ALA A 246 -11.99 37.83 -13.06
CA ALA A 246 -11.66 39.18 -12.61
C ALA A 246 -12.73 40.16 -13.08
N GLU A 247 -13.04 41.20 -12.26
CA GLU A 247 -14.13 42.13 -12.56
C GLU A 247 -14.04 42.70 -14.01
N TRP A 248 -12.84 42.94 -14.53
CA TRP A 248 -12.61 43.40 -15.88
C TRP A 248 -12.95 42.34 -16.98
N GLU A 249 -12.83 41.05 -16.67
CA GLU A 249 -13.22 39.94 -17.58
C GLU A 249 -14.74 39.79 -17.62
N ARG A 250 -15.46 40.04 -16.52
CA ARG A 250 -16.93 40.11 -16.51
C ARG A 250 -17.43 41.29 -17.32
N GLU A 251 -16.83 42.46 -17.14
CA GLU A 251 -17.19 43.65 -17.92
C GLU A 251 -16.96 43.49 -19.42
N LEU A 252 -15.91 42.75 -19.81
CA LEU A 252 -15.64 42.40 -21.22
C LEU A 252 -16.73 41.49 -21.82
N LEU A 253 -17.07 40.42 -21.08
CA LEU A 253 -18.13 39.50 -21.51
C LEU A 253 -19.51 40.14 -21.53
N GLU A 254 -19.83 41.03 -20.60
CA GLU A 254 -21.10 41.79 -20.60
C GLU A 254 -21.08 42.86 -21.71
N GLY A 255 -19.93 43.39 -22.08
CA GLY A 255 -19.75 44.31 -23.19
C GLY A 255 -19.96 43.64 -24.57
N GLU A 256 -19.44 42.41 -24.74
CA GLU A 256 -19.64 41.65 -25.99
C GLU A 256 -21.09 41.19 -26.16
N VAL A 257 -21.77 40.77 -25.09
CA VAL A 257 -23.20 40.39 -25.14
C VAL A 257 -24.08 41.60 -25.53
N LYS A 258 -23.81 42.77 -24.97
CA LYS A 258 -24.54 44.00 -25.32
C LYS A 258 -24.26 44.48 -26.74
N ALA A 259 -23.06 44.24 -27.26
CA ALA A 259 -22.71 44.59 -28.65
C ALA A 259 -23.40 43.66 -29.66
N ASP A 260 -23.53 42.38 -29.36
CA ASP A 260 -24.23 41.41 -30.18
C ASP A 260 -25.76 41.61 -30.15
N GLU A 261 -26.37 41.98 -29.00
CA GLU A 261 -27.77 42.34 -28.89
C GLU A 261 -28.08 43.64 -29.70
N ALA A 262 -27.22 44.64 -29.60
CA ALA A 262 -27.39 45.88 -30.36
C ALA A 262 -27.20 45.68 -31.89
N ALA A 263 -26.32 44.76 -32.30
CA ALA A 263 -26.14 44.37 -33.70
C ALA A 263 -27.35 43.58 -34.24
N ALA A 264 -27.97 42.76 -33.41
CA ALA A 264 -29.19 42.02 -33.77
C ALA A 264 -30.41 42.97 -33.93
N GLU A 265 -30.59 43.94 -33.02
CA GLU A 265 -31.66 44.93 -33.14
C GLU A 265 -31.54 45.79 -34.38
N VAL A 266 -30.34 46.24 -34.79
CA VAL A 266 -30.10 47.01 -35.98
C VAL A 266 -30.36 46.17 -37.26
N ALA A 267 -30.10 44.87 -37.21
CA ALA A 267 -30.40 43.94 -38.31
C ALA A 267 -31.91 43.72 -38.51
N GLU A 268 -32.68 43.60 -37.40
CA GLU A 268 -34.15 43.48 -37.45
C GLU A 268 -34.84 44.77 -37.92
N GLU A 269 -34.36 45.96 -37.51
CA GLU A 269 -34.90 47.24 -37.96
C GLU A 269 -34.64 47.54 -39.47
N SER A 270 -33.48 47.00 -39.95
CA SER A 270 -33.18 47.13 -41.41
C SER A 270 -33.99 46.16 -42.26
N ALA A 271 -34.39 45.00 -41.73
CA ALA A 271 -35.26 44.06 -42.46
C ALA A 271 -36.72 44.49 -42.53
N THR A 272 -37.21 45.24 -41.52
CA THR A 272 -38.60 45.73 -41.47
C THR A 272 -38.82 47.01 -42.40
N LYS A 273 -37.76 47.70 -42.86
CA LYS A 273 -37.85 48.81 -43.70
C LYS A 273 -37.78 48.52 -45.25
N GLN A 274 -37.61 47.24 -45.60
CA GLN A 274 -37.56 46.74 -46.99
C GLN A 274 -38.72 45.82 -47.41
N ALA A 275 -39.79 45.70 -46.58
CA ALA A 275 -40.99 44.96 -46.92
C ALA A 275 -42.17 45.89 -47.26
#